data_4f247472e4a0a9c70e637a356b57fdc0
#
_entry.id   4f247472e4a0a9c70e637a356b57fdc0
#
_cell.length_a   1.000
_cell.length_b   1.000
_cell.length_c   1.000
_cell.angle_alpha   90.00
_cell.angle_beta   90.00
_cell.angle_gamma   90.00
#
_symmetry.space_group_name_H-M   'P 1'
#
loop_
_entity.id
_entity.type
_entity.pdbx_description
1 polymer ?
#
loop_
_entity_poly.entity_id
_entity_poly.type
_entity_poly.pdbx_seq_one_letter_code
_entity_poly.pdbx_strand_id
1 'polypeptide(L)'
;MKFIIDRAVFDKLPDYCVGVVTAKGIDNSGEHPEIEKMLDESIKLAESRFLDHKVKEEPDVIPYRAAFQTLGMNPNKYMCSIEALFTRIAKAKGMPHINPLVDLNNAISLKYTLPMGTHDLAAAPGDM
;
A
#
# COMPACT_ATOMS: atom_id res chain seq x y z
N MET A 1 15.86 -8.50 -15.05
CA MET A 1 14.48 -8.11 -14.74
C MET A 1 14.38 -6.59 -14.76
N LYS A 2 13.32 -6.06 -15.36
CA LYS A 2 13.01 -4.62 -15.41
C LYS A 2 11.63 -4.41 -14.81
N PHE A 3 11.45 -3.27 -14.15
CA PHE A 3 10.13 -2.75 -13.82
C PHE A 3 9.70 -1.80 -14.93
N ILE A 4 8.57 -2.08 -15.57
CA ILE A 4 8.11 -1.37 -16.76
C ILE A 4 6.71 -0.82 -16.51
N ILE A 5 6.51 0.44 -16.80
CA ILE A 5 5.19 1.06 -16.82
C ILE A 5 4.82 1.31 -18.27
N ASP A 6 3.67 0.79 -18.71
CA ASP A 6 3.17 1.01 -20.05
C ASP A 6 2.93 2.50 -20.31
N ARG A 7 3.29 2.95 -21.51
CA ARG A 7 3.10 4.35 -21.93
C ARG A 7 1.65 4.81 -21.83
N ALA A 8 0.70 3.93 -22.06
CA ALA A 8 -0.73 4.23 -21.97
C ALA A 8 -1.15 4.71 -20.56
N VAL A 9 -0.40 4.37 -19.51
CA VAL A 9 -0.61 4.91 -18.16
C VAL A 9 -0.29 6.40 -18.14
N PHE A 10 0.87 6.79 -18.68
CA PHE A 10 1.32 8.19 -18.72
C PHE A 10 0.47 9.05 -19.65
N ASP A 11 -0.11 8.48 -20.70
CA ASP A 11 -1.04 9.20 -21.58
C ASP A 11 -2.30 9.65 -20.83
N LYS A 12 -2.70 8.96 -19.76
CA LYS A 12 -3.84 9.29 -18.91
C LYS A 12 -3.47 9.96 -17.59
N LEU A 13 -2.32 9.62 -17.05
CA LEU A 13 -1.80 10.08 -15.77
C LEU A 13 -0.36 10.60 -15.98
N PRO A 14 -0.19 11.78 -16.61
CA PRO A 14 1.14 12.26 -17.02
C PRO A 14 2.10 12.50 -15.85
N ASP A 15 1.56 12.80 -14.66
CA ASP A 15 2.34 13.07 -13.45
C ASP A 15 2.54 11.81 -12.58
N TYR A 16 2.13 10.63 -13.09
CA TYR A 16 2.27 9.38 -12.34
C TYR A 16 3.74 9.03 -12.15
N CYS A 17 4.11 8.71 -10.91
CA CYS A 17 5.44 8.22 -10.60
C CYS A 17 5.38 7.02 -9.67
N VAL A 18 6.40 6.15 -9.74
CA VAL A 18 6.55 4.97 -8.89
C VAL A 18 7.95 4.98 -8.30
N GLY A 19 8.02 4.86 -6.99
CA GLY A 19 9.27 4.56 -6.29
C GLY A 19 9.53 3.04 -6.32
N VAL A 20 10.69 2.62 -6.80
CA VAL A 20 11.09 1.23 -6.83
C VAL A 20 12.29 1.03 -5.93
N VAL A 21 12.17 0.12 -4.98
CA VAL A 21 13.27 -0.30 -4.09
C VAL A 21 13.55 -1.78 -4.35
N THR A 22 14.80 -2.12 -4.59
CA THR A 22 15.23 -3.52 -4.72
C THR A 22 16.13 -3.88 -3.55
N ALA A 23 15.92 -5.06 -2.98
CA ALA A 23 16.77 -5.59 -1.93
C ALA A 23 17.15 -7.05 -2.24
N LYS A 24 18.34 -7.45 -1.82
CA LYS A 24 18.88 -8.81 -2.01
C LYS A 24 19.39 -9.34 -0.69
N GLY A 25 19.35 -10.66 -0.53
CA GLY A 25 19.85 -11.31 0.68
C GLY A 25 19.00 -11.01 1.91
N ILE A 26 17.72 -10.73 1.72
CA ILE A 26 16.78 -10.54 2.84
C ILE A 26 16.46 -11.89 3.45
N ASP A 27 16.54 -11.96 4.77
CA ASP A 27 15.94 -13.03 5.54
C ASP A 27 14.54 -12.58 5.98
N ASN A 28 13.52 -13.17 5.37
CA ASN A 28 12.10 -12.90 5.67
C ASN A 28 11.53 -13.94 6.65
N SER A 29 12.38 -14.59 7.43
CA SER A 29 12.01 -15.57 8.45
C SER A 29 12.24 -15.00 9.85
N GLY A 30 11.70 -15.71 10.85
CA GLY A 30 11.89 -15.37 12.25
C GLY A 30 11.05 -14.20 12.76
N GLU A 31 11.37 -13.76 13.96
CA GLU A 31 10.70 -12.66 14.65
C GLU A 31 11.50 -11.36 14.49
N HIS A 32 10.82 -10.29 14.19
CA HIS A 32 11.39 -8.96 14.06
C HIS A 32 10.58 -7.96 14.89
N PRO A 33 10.81 -7.89 16.23
CA PRO A 33 10.00 -7.10 17.15
C PRO A 33 9.91 -5.61 16.78
N GLU A 34 10.94 -5.07 16.14
CA GLU A 34 10.98 -3.68 15.69
C GLU A 34 9.97 -3.42 14.57
N ILE A 35 9.83 -4.37 13.64
CA ILE A 35 8.86 -4.30 12.53
C ILE A 35 7.45 -4.49 13.07
N GLU A 36 7.23 -5.46 13.94
CA GLU A 36 5.93 -5.69 14.59
C GLU A 36 5.48 -4.45 15.35
N LYS A 37 6.36 -3.87 16.15
CA LYS A 37 6.09 -2.61 16.86
C LYS A 37 5.76 -1.46 15.90
N MET A 38 6.50 -1.33 14.80
CA MET A 38 6.24 -0.30 13.79
C MET A 38 4.84 -0.46 13.16
N LEU A 39 4.44 -1.70 12.87
CA LEU A 39 3.11 -2.00 12.33
C LEU A 39 2.02 -1.67 13.36
N ASP A 40 2.17 -2.11 14.60
CA ASP A 40 1.22 -1.84 15.68
C ASP A 40 1.04 -0.34 15.94
N GLU A 41 2.11 0.42 15.96
CA GLU A 41 2.06 1.88 16.10
C GLU A 41 1.34 2.54 14.92
N SER A 42 1.61 2.07 13.70
CA SER A 42 0.95 2.59 12.50
C SER A 42 -0.54 2.25 12.47
N ILE A 43 -0.94 1.07 12.95
CA ILE A 43 -2.35 0.68 13.09
C ILE A 43 -3.05 1.60 14.10
N LYS A 44 -2.47 1.82 15.28
CA LYS A 44 -3.05 2.70 16.33
C LYS A 44 -3.24 4.13 15.83
N LEU A 45 -2.26 4.65 15.07
CA LEU A 45 -2.39 5.97 14.45
C LEU A 45 -3.51 6.02 13.43
N ALA A 46 -3.66 4.99 12.61
CA ALA A 46 -4.75 4.89 11.64
C ALA A 46 -6.11 4.75 12.32
N GLU A 47 -6.23 3.98 13.39
CA GLU A 47 -7.46 3.87 14.19
C GLU A 47 -7.90 5.23 14.71
N SER A 48 -6.99 6.00 15.31
CA SER A 48 -7.30 7.33 15.81
C SER A 48 -7.67 8.32 14.70
N ARG A 49 -7.06 8.19 13.52
CA ARG A 49 -7.32 9.06 12.36
C ARG A 49 -8.73 8.92 11.83
N PHE A 50 -9.33 7.72 11.89
CA PHE A 50 -10.64 7.43 11.29
C PHE A 50 -11.79 7.29 12.30
N LEU A 51 -11.66 7.85 13.48
CA LEU A 51 -12.74 7.88 14.47
C LEU A 51 -13.96 8.68 13.99
N ASP A 52 -13.73 9.82 13.34
CA ASP A 52 -14.75 10.82 13.04
C ASP A 52 -14.99 11.08 11.53
N HIS A 53 -14.23 10.44 10.63
CA HIS A 53 -14.40 10.65 9.20
C HIS A 53 -14.19 9.36 8.38
N LYS A 54 -14.67 9.38 7.14
CA LYS A 54 -14.60 8.22 6.27
C LYS A 54 -13.27 8.17 5.51
N VAL A 55 -12.70 6.99 5.38
CA VAL A 55 -11.45 6.77 4.64
C VAL A 55 -11.47 7.37 3.23
N LYS A 56 -12.59 7.26 2.51
CA LYS A 56 -12.75 7.80 1.15
C LYS A 56 -12.73 9.34 1.07
N GLU A 57 -12.87 10.03 2.19
CA GLU A 57 -12.86 11.49 2.33
C GLU A 57 -11.49 11.99 2.78
N GLU A 58 -10.54 11.08 3.03
CA GLU A 58 -9.18 11.39 3.43
C GLU A 58 -8.43 12.11 2.29
N PRO A 59 -7.87 13.31 2.54
CA PRO A 59 -7.17 14.08 1.51
C PRO A 59 -6.09 13.31 0.77
N ASP A 60 -5.35 12.45 1.47
CA ASP A 60 -4.27 11.66 0.89
C ASP A 60 -4.77 10.41 0.14
N VAL A 61 -6.04 10.04 0.27
CA VAL A 61 -6.70 8.95 -0.47
C VAL A 61 -7.41 9.44 -1.72
N ILE A 62 -7.95 10.65 -1.69
CA ILE A 62 -8.70 11.25 -2.80
C ILE A 62 -7.94 11.23 -4.14
N PRO A 63 -6.63 11.55 -4.21
CA PRO A 63 -5.89 11.51 -5.47
C PRO A 63 -5.85 10.13 -6.13
N TYR A 64 -5.74 9.07 -5.35
CA TYR A 64 -5.76 7.68 -5.87
C TYR A 64 -7.15 7.32 -6.42
N ARG A 65 -8.21 7.75 -5.76
CA ARG A 65 -9.58 7.54 -6.24
C ARG A 65 -9.83 8.29 -7.55
N ALA A 66 -9.33 9.52 -7.66
CA ALA A 66 -9.39 10.31 -8.90
C ALA A 66 -8.61 9.64 -10.04
N ALA A 67 -7.44 9.09 -9.76
CA ALA A 67 -6.66 8.33 -10.75
C ALA A 67 -7.42 7.10 -11.27
N PHE A 68 -8.08 6.32 -10.40
CA PHE A 68 -8.93 5.21 -10.82
C PHE A 68 -10.06 5.68 -11.74
N GLN A 69 -10.74 6.80 -11.42
CA GLN A 69 -11.78 7.37 -12.28
C GLN A 69 -11.24 7.79 -13.65
N THR A 70 -10.07 8.42 -13.69
CA THR A 70 -9.40 8.80 -14.95
C THR A 70 -9.07 7.58 -15.81
N LEU A 71 -8.76 6.45 -15.18
CA LEU A 71 -8.53 5.17 -15.85
C LEU A 71 -9.83 4.44 -16.23
N GLY A 72 -11.01 5.01 -15.94
CA GLY A 72 -12.31 4.41 -16.24
C GLY A 72 -12.76 3.35 -15.22
N MET A 73 -12.12 3.30 -14.06
CA MET A 73 -12.44 2.36 -12.98
C MET A 73 -13.33 3.02 -11.92
N ASN A 74 -14.31 2.29 -11.42
CA ASN A 74 -15.15 2.77 -10.33
C ASN A 74 -14.41 2.63 -8.98
N PRO A 75 -14.03 3.73 -8.30
CA PRO A 75 -13.27 3.67 -7.05
C PRO A 75 -14.08 3.14 -5.85
N ASN A 76 -15.39 2.98 -5.98
CA ASN A 76 -16.21 2.32 -4.95
C ASN A 76 -16.16 0.79 -5.08
N LYS A 77 -15.82 0.29 -6.27
CA LYS A 77 -15.65 -1.14 -6.55
C LYS A 77 -14.19 -1.57 -6.45
N TYR A 78 -13.29 -0.71 -6.91
CA TYR A 78 -11.85 -0.94 -6.91
C TYR A 78 -11.18 0.16 -6.09
N MET A 79 -10.44 -0.22 -5.08
CA MET A 79 -9.70 0.72 -4.24
C MET A 79 -8.21 0.39 -4.24
N CYS A 80 -7.37 1.38 -4.07
CA CYS A 80 -5.94 1.17 -3.93
C CYS A 80 -5.61 0.47 -2.60
N SER A 81 -4.42 -0.10 -2.49
CA SER A 81 -4.03 -0.90 -1.32
C SER A 81 -4.14 -0.13 -0.01
N ILE A 82 -3.70 1.13 0.04
CA ILE A 82 -3.76 1.92 1.26
C ILE A 82 -5.20 2.24 1.69
N GLU A 83 -6.10 2.53 0.75
CA GLU A 83 -7.52 2.72 1.08
C GLU A 83 -8.14 1.44 1.63
N ALA A 84 -7.75 0.28 1.10
CA ALA A 84 -8.19 -1.02 1.60
C ALA A 84 -7.70 -1.29 3.02
N LEU A 85 -6.42 -0.99 3.32
CA LEU A 85 -5.84 -1.12 4.66
C LEU A 85 -6.56 -0.22 5.67
N PHE A 86 -6.70 1.05 5.36
CA PHE A 86 -7.43 2.00 6.22
C PHE A 86 -8.89 1.60 6.43
N THR A 87 -9.58 1.15 5.38
CA THR A 87 -10.96 0.69 5.49
C THR A 87 -11.09 -0.53 6.40
N ARG A 88 -10.11 -1.43 6.36
CA ARG A 88 -10.06 -2.59 7.25
C ARG A 88 -9.88 -2.17 8.71
N ILE A 89 -8.95 -1.25 8.98
CA ILE A 89 -8.67 -0.71 10.31
C ILE A 89 -9.89 0.06 10.85
N ALA A 90 -10.45 0.97 10.07
CA ALA A 90 -11.64 1.76 10.44
C ALA A 90 -12.87 0.90 10.76
N LYS A 91 -12.94 -0.33 10.24
CA LYS A 91 -13.99 -1.32 10.55
C LYS A 91 -13.63 -2.23 11.73
N ALA A 92 -12.59 -1.93 12.48
CA ALA A 92 -12.09 -2.71 13.61
C ALA A 92 -11.81 -4.20 13.26
N LYS A 93 -11.44 -4.49 12.00
CA LYS A 93 -11.14 -5.86 11.56
C LYS A 93 -9.72 -6.31 11.90
N GLY A 94 -8.92 -5.41 12.48
CA GLY A 94 -7.53 -5.63 12.78
C GLY A 94 -6.66 -5.94 11.56
N MET A 95 -5.37 -6.06 11.77
CA MET A 95 -4.42 -6.52 10.75
C MET A 95 -3.54 -7.60 11.38
N PRO A 96 -3.57 -8.83 10.88
CA PRO A 96 -2.69 -9.87 11.38
C PRO A 96 -1.26 -9.63 10.91
N HIS A 97 -0.29 -10.02 11.72
CA HIS A 97 1.08 -10.19 11.28
C HIS A 97 1.15 -11.33 10.28
N ILE A 98 1.88 -11.14 9.19
CA ILE A 98 1.98 -12.13 8.10
C ILE A 98 3.41 -12.65 8.00
N ASN A 99 4.35 -11.79 7.71
CA ASN A 99 5.78 -12.02 7.75
C ASN A 99 6.50 -10.67 7.81
N PRO A 100 7.78 -10.62 8.19
CA PRO A 100 8.48 -9.36 8.42
C PRO A 100 8.43 -8.37 7.25
N LEU A 101 8.58 -8.86 6.04
CA LEU A 101 8.59 -7.99 4.86
C LEU A 101 7.21 -7.41 4.54
N VAL A 102 6.16 -8.20 4.66
CA VAL A 102 4.77 -7.73 4.48
C VAL A 102 4.37 -6.76 5.59
N ASP A 103 4.77 -7.04 6.81
CA ASP A 103 4.49 -6.20 7.98
C ASP A 103 5.19 -4.84 7.86
N LEU A 104 6.46 -4.85 7.44
CA LEU A 104 7.19 -3.62 7.14
C LEU A 104 6.54 -2.82 6.01
N ASN A 105 6.16 -3.49 4.91
CA ASN A 105 5.45 -2.86 3.79
C ASN A 105 4.15 -2.20 4.27
N ASN A 106 3.36 -2.90 5.06
CA ASN A 106 2.10 -2.39 5.59
C ASN A 106 2.33 -1.22 6.57
N ALA A 107 3.32 -1.32 7.44
CA ALA A 107 3.68 -0.25 8.37
C ALA A 107 4.05 1.05 7.64
N ILE A 108 4.90 0.96 6.63
CA ILE A 108 5.32 2.11 5.80
C ILE A 108 4.13 2.65 5.00
N SER A 109 3.33 1.77 4.40
CA SER A 109 2.12 2.14 3.65
C SER A 109 1.17 2.96 4.52
N LEU A 110 0.87 2.49 5.73
CA LEU A 110 0.01 3.20 6.69
C LEU A 110 0.61 4.52 7.14
N LYS A 111 1.91 4.54 7.46
CA LYS A 111 2.60 5.72 7.98
C LYS A 111 2.62 6.88 6.99
N TYR A 112 2.82 6.59 5.70
CA TYR A 112 2.98 7.61 4.67
C TYR A 112 1.79 7.74 3.73
N THR A 113 0.73 6.99 3.96
CA THR A 113 -0.48 6.93 3.09
C THR A 113 -0.11 6.63 1.64
N LEU A 114 0.73 5.62 1.43
CA LEU A 114 1.22 5.22 0.10
C LEU A 114 0.68 3.83 -0.26
N PRO A 115 0.11 3.65 -1.46
CA PRO A 115 -0.12 2.33 -2.00
C PRO A 115 1.22 1.64 -2.24
N MET A 116 1.43 0.50 -1.60
CA MET A 116 2.68 -0.26 -1.72
C MET A 116 2.39 -1.71 -2.05
N GLY A 117 3.30 -2.34 -2.75
CA GLY A 117 3.32 -3.75 -3.04
C GLY A 117 4.75 -4.29 -2.94
N THR A 118 4.87 -5.52 -2.50
CA THR A 118 6.15 -6.23 -2.40
C THR A 118 6.08 -7.50 -3.20
N HIS A 119 7.11 -7.76 -3.99
CA HIS A 119 7.18 -8.89 -4.91
C HIS A 119 8.47 -9.66 -4.71
N ASP A 120 8.37 -10.99 -4.64
CA ASP A 120 9.53 -11.87 -4.66
C ASP A 120 10.06 -11.98 -6.09
N LEU A 121 11.26 -11.48 -6.30
CA LEU A 121 11.89 -11.50 -7.62
C LEU A 121 12.20 -12.92 -8.11
N ALA A 122 12.39 -13.87 -7.19
CA ALA A 122 12.62 -15.28 -7.56
C ALA A 122 11.35 -15.95 -8.09
N ALA A 123 10.17 -15.47 -7.68
CA ALA A 123 8.88 -15.96 -8.15
C ALA A 123 8.38 -15.23 -9.41
N ALA A 124 9.02 -14.14 -9.82
CA ALA A 124 8.63 -13.39 -11.02
C ALA A 124 9.25 -14.02 -12.27
N PRO A 125 8.45 -14.45 -13.27
CA PRO A 125 8.95 -15.18 -14.44
C PRO A 125 9.66 -14.28 -15.49
N GLY A 126 9.68 -12.98 -15.30
CA GLY A 126 10.23 -12.01 -16.27
C GLY A 126 10.15 -10.58 -15.78
N ASP A 127 10.11 -9.64 -16.69
CA ASP A 127 9.93 -8.22 -16.41
C ASP A 127 8.52 -7.96 -15.83
N MET A 128 8.42 -6.96 -14.94
CA MET A 128 7.19 -6.58 -14.24
C MET A 128 6.65 -5.27 -14.81
#